data_782d13833059c8caed14f20fc3037aeb
#
_entry.id   782d13833059c8caed14f20fc3037aeb
#
_cell.length_a   1.000
_cell.length_b   1.000
_cell.length_c   1.000
_cell.angle_alpha   90.00
_cell.angle_beta   90.00
_cell.angle_gamma   90.00
#
_symmetry.space_group_name_H-M   'P 1'
#
loop_
_entity.id
_entity.type
_entity.pdbx_description
1 polymer ?
#
loop_
_entity_poly.entity_id
_entity_poly.type
_entity_poly.pdbx_seq_one_letter_code
_entity_poly.pdbx_strand_id
1 'polypeptide(L)'
;MSFVITPELLRQVAGAPVNKKVAAGLAEALNAQMEKAGINTKLRVAHFLAQLGHESDHFRTLREYASGAEYEGRHDLGNIRAGDGKRFRGRGPIQITGRANYEKYGRKLGIDLVSKPELAETPDIGVKTAILYWNDHGLSVYADKDDIRTITKKINGGYNGLNSRIAMLENAKRVLKPMKVAEVDLDLIDPRYIPKDFA
;
A
#
# COMPACT_ATOMS: atom_id res chain seq x y z
N MET A 1 7.35 14.93 7.58
CA MET A 1 8.64 14.35 7.10
C MET A 1 8.30 13.45 5.92
N SER A 2 8.84 13.75 4.75
CA SER A 2 8.60 12.95 3.55
C SER A 2 9.60 11.79 3.48
N PHE A 3 9.14 10.63 3.04
CA PHE A 3 9.97 9.46 2.74
C PHE A 3 9.93 9.21 1.25
N VAL A 4 11.09 9.01 0.62
CA VAL A 4 11.15 8.64 -0.79
C VAL A 4 11.21 7.12 -0.90
N ILE A 5 10.21 6.55 -1.55
CA ILE A 5 10.15 5.13 -1.86
C ILE A 5 10.79 4.92 -3.23
N THR A 6 11.76 4.03 -3.29
CA THR A 6 12.41 3.62 -4.54
C THR A 6 12.21 2.12 -4.76
N PRO A 7 12.35 1.63 -6.01
CA PRO A 7 12.30 0.18 -6.26
C PRO A 7 13.35 -0.59 -5.44
N GLU A 8 14.52 -0.01 -5.24
CA GLU A 8 15.58 -0.59 -4.40
C GLU A 8 15.19 -0.65 -2.92
N LEU A 9 14.53 0.42 -2.39
CA LEU A 9 14.00 0.40 -1.04
C LEU A 9 12.96 -0.71 -0.87
N LEU A 10 12.06 -0.89 -1.83
CA LEU A 10 11.08 -1.98 -1.79
C LEU A 10 11.76 -3.35 -1.81
N ARG A 11 12.83 -3.53 -2.59
CA ARG A 11 13.63 -4.76 -2.58
C ARG A 11 14.28 -5.01 -1.21
N GLN A 12 14.80 -3.97 -0.58
CA GLN A 12 15.40 -4.06 0.76
C GLN A 12 14.34 -4.39 1.82
N VAL A 13 13.15 -3.79 1.74
CA VAL A 13 12.01 -4.12 2.61
C VAL A 13 11.61 -5.58 2.43
N ALA A 14 11.47 -6.03 1.20
CA ALA A 14 11.09 -7.42 0.89
C ALA A 14 12.13 -8.45 1.40
N GLY A 15 13.42 -8.07 1.47
CA GLY A 15 14.49 -9.00 1.78
C GLY A 15 14.67 -10.13 0.75
N ALA A 16 14.10 -9.97 -0.44
CA ALA A 16 14.02 -10.96 -1.50
C ALA A 16 13.97 -10.28 -2.88
N PRO A 17 14.18 -11.00 -3.98
CA PRO A 17 13.98 -10.46 -5.32
C PRO A 17 12.54 -9.97 -5.53
N VAL A 18 12.39 -8.82 -6.16
CA VAL A 18 11.10 -8.20 -6.52
C VAL A 18 10.90 -8.22 -8.04
N ASN A 19 9.66 -8.08 -8.49
CA ASN A 19 9.40 -7.78 -9.90
C ASN A 19 9.72 -6.31 -10.17
N LYS A 20 10.71 -6.04 -10.99
CA LYS A 20 11.21 -4.67 -11.27
C LYS A 20 10.11 -3.73 -11.76
N LYS A 21 9.23 -4.19 -12.65
CA LYS A 21 8.13 -3.38 -13.21
C LYS A 21 7.08 -3.06 -12.13
N VAL A 22 6.70 -4.06 -11.33
CA VAL A 22 5.77 -3.89 -10.21
C VAL A 22 6.35 -2.93 -9.18
N ALA A 23 7.60 -3.14 -8.76
CA ALA A 23 8.26 -2.30 -7.77
C ALA A 23 8.42 -0.85 -8.24
N ALA A 24 8.73 -0.61 -9.52
CA ALA A 24 8.82 0.74 -10.08
C ALA A 24 7.47 1.45 -10.03
N GLY A 25 6.40 0.81 -10.51
CA GLY A 25 5.07 1.40 -10.49
C GLY A 25 4.54 1.62 -9.07
N LEU A 26 4.81 0.68 -8.15
CA LEU A 26 4.44 0.85 -6.74
C LEU A 26 5.20 2.01 -6.09
N ALA A 27 6.50 2.15 -6.34
CA ALA A 27 7.30 3.25 -5.78
C ALA A 27 6.75 4.61 -6.22
N GLU A 28 6.43 4.78 -7.49
CA GLU A 28 5.81 6.00 -8.04
C GLU A 28 4.45 6.28 -7.37
N ALA A 29 3.56 5.29 -7.33
CA ALA A 29 2.23 5.43 -6.74
C ALA A 29 2.26 5.72 -5.23
N LEU A 30 3.16 5.07 -4.49
CA LEU A 30 3.34 5.29 -3.05
C LEU A 30 3.82 6.71 -2.75
N ASN A 31 4.82 7.20 -3.49
CA ASN A 31 5.31 8.57 -3.32
C ASN A 31 4.24 9.63 -3.62
N ALA A 32 3.39 9.39 -4.61
CA ALA A 32 2.34 10.33 -4.98
C ALA A 32 1.20 10.42 -3.94
N GLN A 33 0.98 9.36 -3.14
CA GLN A 33 -0.29 9.18 -2.43
C GLN A 33 -0.15 9.07 -0.91
N MET A 34 0.90 8.43 -0.37
CA MET A 34 0.99 8.10 1.06
C MET A 34 0.93 9.32 1.98
N GLU A 35 1.71 10.36 1.68
CA GLU A 35 1.81 11.54 2.53
C GLU A 35 0.45 12.23 2.70
N LYS A 36 -0.28 12.43 1.60
CA LYS A 36 -1.61 13.03 1.59
C LYS A 36 -2.65 12.19 2.33
N ALA A 37 -2.40 10.89 2.44
CA ALA A 37 -3.27 9.95 3.15
C ALA A 37 -2.94 9.81 4.64
N GLY A 38 -1.99 10.59 5.16
CA GLY A 38 -1.56 10.52 6.56
C GLY A 38 -0.64 9.34 6.88
N ILE A 39 -0.12 8.64 5.85
CA ILE A 39 0.90 7.59 6.01
C ILE A 39 2.27 8.25 5.83
N ASN A 40 2.68 9.05 6.81
CA ASN A 40 3.77 10.01 6.71
C ASN A 40 4.76 10.00 7.88
N THR A 41 4.58 9.11 8.86
CA THR A 41 5.57 8.84 9.90
C THR A 41 6.38 7.59 9.56
N LYS A 42 7.58 7.46 10.12
CA LYS A 42 8.44 6.29 9.87
C LYS A 42 7.73 4.98 10.21
N LEU A 43 7.03 4.91 11.34
CA LEU A 43 6.30 3.72 11.75
C LEU A 43 5.13 3.41 10.81
N ARG A 44 4.30 4.42 10.47
CA ARG A 44 3.18 4.22 9.54
C ARG A 44 3.63 3.71 8.18
N VAL A 45 4.67 4.34 7.61
CA VAL A 45 5.25 3.92 6.32
C VAL A 45 5.83 2.51 6.43
N ALA A 46 6.61 2.21 7.49
CA ALA A 46 7.21 0.89 7.68
C ALA A 46 6.15 -0.22 7.78
N HIS A 47 5.13 -0.02 8.61
CA HIS A 47 4.02 -0.97 8.74
C HIS A 47 3.24 -1.13 7.45
N PHE A 48 2.94 -0.04 6.75
CA PHE A 48 2.23 -0.09 5.48
C PHE A 48 3.00 -0.89 4.44
N LEU A 49 4.29 -0.59 4.25
CA LEU A 49 5.14 -1.34 3.31
C LEU A 49 5.28 -2.81 3.68
N ALA A 50 5.39 -3.15 4.98
CA ALA A 50 5.48 -4.54 5.43
C ALA A 50 4.22 -5.34 5.07
N GLN A 51 3.03 -4.74 5.22
CA GLN A 51 1.78 -5.40 4.85
C GLN A 51 1.68 -5.55 3.34
N LEU A 52 1.91 -4.47 2.57
CA LEU A 52 1.86 -4.53 1.11
C LEU A 52 2.87 -5.54 0.54
N GLY A 53 4.08 -5.57 1.09
CA GLY A 53 5.11 -6.51 0.67
C GLY A 53 4.70 -7.96 0.86
N HIS A 54 4.09 -8.29 2.01
CA HIS A 54 3.60 -9.64 2.27
C HIS A 54 2.43 -10.01 1.34
N GLU A 55 1.41 -9.15 1.23
CA GLU A 55 0.20 -9.41 0.43
C GLU A 55 0.48 -9.52 -1.08
N SER A 56 1.53 -8.86 -1.57
CA SER A 56 1.93 -8.87 -2.99
C SER A 56 3.07 -9.84 -3.31
N ASP A 57 3.28 -10.86 -2.48
CA ASP A 57 4.38 -11.81 -2.61
C ASP A 57 5.73 -11.10 -2.83
N HIS A 58 6.16 -10.33 -1.84
CA HIS A 58 7.43 -9.58 -1.90
C HIS A 58 7.48 -8.57 -3.06
N PHE A 59 6.36 -7.86 -3.33
CA PHE A 59 6.22 -6.94 -4.47
C PHE A 59 6.46 -7.59 -5.84
N ARG A 60 6.09 -8.88 -5.98
CA ARG A 60 6.22 -9.62 -7.24
C ARG A 60 4.97 -9.55 -8.10
N THR A 61 3.80 -9.50 -7.48
CA THR A 61 2.51 -9.52 -8.19
C THR A 61 1.50 -8.57 -7.57
N LEU A 62 0.62 -8.03 -8.40
CA LEU A 62 -0.57 -7.28 -8.00
C LEU A 62 -1.85 -8.05 -8.33
N ARG A 63 -1.73 -9.34 -8.64
CA ARG A 63 -2.84 -10.23 -8.92
C ARG A 63 -2.58 -11.57 -8.26
N GLU A 64 -3.59 -12.11 -7.61
CA GLU A 64 -3.58 -13.45 -7.05
C GLU A 64 -3.21 -14.50 -8.11
N TYR A 65 -2.34 -15.45 -7.74
CA TYR A 65 -1.93 -16.54 -8.64
C TYR A 65 -3.05 -17.53 -8.90
N ALA A 66 -3.90 -17.76 -7.88
CA ALA A 66 -5.07 -18.62 -8.02
C ALA A 66 -6.11 -18.04 -8.97
N SER A 67 -6.96 -18.90 -9.52
CA SER A 67 -7.99 -18.47 -10.45
C SER A 67 -9.11 -17.67 -9.79
N GLY A 68 -9.29 -17.78 -8.48
CA GLY A 68 -10.40 -17.22 -7.72
C GLY A 68 -11.67 -18.09 -7.80
N ALA A 69 -11.59 -19.29 -8.37
CA ALA A 69 -12.76 -20.18 -8.48
C ALA A 69 -13.31 -20.58 -7.10
N GLU A 70 -12.48 -20.64 -6.08
CA GLU A 70 -12.83 -20.91 -4.68
C GLU A 70 -13.70 -19.81 -4.04
N TYR A 71 -13.75 -18.65 -4.64
CA TYR A 71 -14.62 -17.55 -4.20
C TYR A 71 -15.99 -17.55 -4.84
N GLU A 72 -16.26 -18.52 -5.72
CA GLU A 72 -17.57 -18.64 -6.38
C GLU A 72 -18.67 -18.89 -5.35
N GLY A 73 -19.77 -18.10 -5.42
CA GLY A 73 -20.90 -18.22 -4.49
C GLY A 73 -20.61 -17.78 -3.05
N ARG A 74 -19.43 -17.16 -2.77
CA ARG A 74 -19.09 -16.61 -1.46
C ARG A 74 -19.91 -15.35 -1.19
N HIS A 75 -21.07 -15.55 -0.54
CA HIS A 75 -22.00 -14.47 -0.19
C HIS A 75 -21.39 -13.42 0.76
N ASP A 76 -20.51 -13.84 1.66
CA ASP A 76 -19.75 -12.98 2.56
C ASP A 76 -18.79 -12.02 1.82
N LEU A 77 -18.38 -12.37 0.60
CA LEU A 77 -17.61 -11.54 -0.33
C LEU A 77 -18.49 -10.75 -1.32
N GLY A 78 -19.82 -10.92 -1.26
CA GLY A 78 -20.77 -10.36 -2.22
C GLY A 78 -20.76 -11.04 -3.58
N ASN A 79 -20.15 -12.21 -3.71
CA ASN A 79 -20.09 -12.98 -4.95
C ASN A 79 -21.39 -13.79 -5.12
N ILE A 80 -22.40 -13.16 -5.71
CA ILE A 80 -23.77 -13.69 -5.85
C ILE A 80 -24.16 -14.03 -7.28
N ARG A 81 -23.29 -13.74 -8.24
CA ARG A 81 -23.53 -14.02 -9.66
C ARG A 81 -22.53 -15.04 -10.17
N ALA A 82 -22.97 -15.88 -11.11
CA ALA A 82 -22.08 -16.84 -11.76
C ALA A 82 -20.85 -16.13 -12.37
N GLY A 83 -19.66 -16.66 -12.09
CA GLY A 83 -18.39 -16.12 -12.53
C GLY A 83 -17.77 -15.04 -11.62
N ASP A 84 -18.46 -14.64 -10.54
CA ASP A 84 -17.96 -13.62 -9.63
C ASP A 84 -16.66 -14.01 -8.95
N GLY A 85 -16.50 -15.29 -8.61
CA GLY A 85 -15.30 -15.79 -7.97
C GLY A 85 -14.03 -15.45 -8.79
N LYS A 86 -14.00 -15.86 -10.04
CA LYS A 86 -12.89 -15.58 -10.96
C LYS A 86 -12.77 -14.11 -11.30
N ARG A 87 -13.91 -13.42 -11.48
CA ARG A 87 -13.94 -12.00 -11.85
C ARG A 87 -13.38 -11.11 -10.77
N PHE A 88 -13.71 -11.35 -9.50
CA PHE A 88 -13.34 -10.53 -8.37
C PHE A 88 -12.33 -11.20 -7.45
N ARG A 89 -11.40 -11.97 -8.05
CA ARG A 89 -10.25 -12.51 -7.31
C ARG A 89 -9.35 -11.42 -6.76
N GLY A 90 -8.42 -11.78 -5.89
CA GLY A 90 -7.50 -10.86 -5.23
C GLY A 90 -6.68 -10.00 -6.20
N ARG A 91 -6.74 -8.67 -6.04
CA ARG A 91 -5.97 -7.70 -6.82
C ARG A 91 -5.46 -6.54 -5.99
N GLY A 92 -4.40 -5.91 -6.51
CA GLY A 92 -3.69 -4.83 -5.86
C GLY A 92 -2.76 -5.30 -4.75
N PRO A 93 -1.95 -4.39 -4.20
CA PRO A 93 -0.94 -4.76 -3.19
C PRO A 93 -1.54 -5.12 -1.81
N ILE A 94 -2.87 -4.97 -1.61
CA ILE A 94 -3.61 -5.40 -0.42
C ILE A 94 -4.58 -6.54 -0.71
N GLN A 95 -4.60 -7.05 -1.95
CA GLN A 95 -5.41 -8.19 -2.38
C GLN A 95 -6.91 -8.03 -2.08
N ILE A 96 -7.53 -6.91 -2.53
CA ILE A 96 -8.99 -6.77 -2.44
C ILE A 96 -9.66 -7.91 -3.20
N THR A 97 -10.60 -8.59 -2.55
CA THR A 97 -11.28 -9.80 -3.08
C THR A 97 -12.79 -9.67 -2.90
N GLY A 98 -13.55 -10.18 -3.86
CA GLY A 98 -15.00 -10.24 -3.84
C GLY A 98 -15.70 -8.99 -4.38
N ARG A 99 -16.85 -9.20 -5.04
CA ARG A 99 -17.67 -8.15 -5.65
C ARG A 99 -17.93 -6.97 -4.71
N ALA A 100 -18.27 -7.24 -3.46
CA ALA A 100 -18.58 -6.18 -2.49
C ALA A 100 -17.42 -5.22 -2.25
N ASN A 101 -16.17 -5.71 -2.21
CA ASN A 101 -15.00 -4.85 -2.08
C ASN A 101 -14.73 -4.04 -3.36
N TYR A 102 -14.88 -4.66 -4.55
CA TYR A 102 -14.73 -3.94 -5.82
C TYR A 102 -15.78 -2.84 -5.97
N GLU A 103 -17.03 -3.07 -5.58
CA GLU A 103 -18.08 -2.05 -5.56
C GLU A 103 -17.79 -0.95 -4.53
N LYS A 104 -17.38 -1.32 -3.32
CA LYS A 104 -17.06 -0.39 -2.24
C LYS A 104 -15.93 0.57 -2.63
N TYR A 105 -14.80 0.01 -3.07
CA TYR A 105 -13.64 0.83 -3.39
C TYR A 105 -13.80 1.55 -4.74
N GLY A 106 -14.49 0.95 -5.69
CA GLY A 106 -14.87 1.61 -6.94
C GLY A 106 -15.67 2.88 -6.69
N ARG A 107 -16.73 2.81 -5.83
CA ARG A 107 -17.51 3.99 -5.45
C ARG A 107 -16.67 5.06 -4.75
N LYS A 108 -15.81 4.66 -3.80
CA LYS A 108 -14.94 5.61 -3.09
C LYS A 108 -13.95 6.33 -3.99
N LEU A 109 -13.49 5.67 -5.04
CA LEU A 109 -12.53 6.22 -6.01
C LEU A 109 -13.19 6.92 -7.21
N GLY A 110 -14.51 6.78 -7.38
CA GLY A 110 -15.19 7.23 -8.58
C GLY A 110 -14.79 6.45 -9.84
N ILE A 111 -14.43 5.17 -9.68
CA ILE A 111 -13.94 4.28 -10.75
C ILE A 111 -14.84 3.04 -10.81
N ASP A 112 -15.25 2.64 -12.02
CA ASP A 112 -16.03 1.42 -12.20
C ASP A 112 -15.12 0.18 -12.15
N LEU A 113 -14.80 -0.26 -10.93
CA LEU A 113 -14.03 -1.48 -10.70
C LEU A 113 -14.84 -2.76 -10.87
N VAL A 114 -16.18 -2.66 -10.97
CA VAL A 114 -17.02 -3.84 -11.21
C VAL A 114 -16.96 -4.25 -12.67
N SER A 115 -17.08 -3.30 -13.58
CA SER A 115 -16.97 -3.55 -15.01
C SER A 115 -15.53 -3.80 -15.45
N LYS A 116 -14.55 -3.12 -14.80
CA LYS A 116 -13.13 -3.16 -15.13
C LYS A 116 -12.29 -3.55 -13.91
N PRO A 117 -12.44 -4.79 -13.39
CA PRO A 117 -11.75 -5.23 -12.17
C PRO A 117 -10.23 -5.25 -12.31
N GLU A 118 -9.71 -5.41 -13.54
CA GLU A 118 -8.28 -5.39 -13.84
C GLU A 118 -7.60 -4.06 -13.51
N LEU A 119 -8.34 -2.95 -13.42
CA LEU A 119 -7.79 -1.66 -13.00
C LEU A 119 -7.20 -1.73 -11.58
N ALA A 120 -7.73 -2.59 -10.72
CA ALA A 120 -7.17 -2.79 -9.38
C ALA A 120 -5.77 -3.46 -9.38
N GLU A 121 -5.33 -4.01 -10.52
CA GLU A 121 -3.97 -4.54 -10.70
C GLU A 121 -2.96 -3.44 -11.10
N THR A 122 -3.43 -2.24 -11.48
CA THR A 122 -2.53 -1.14 -11.78
C THR A 122 -1.93 -0.59 -10.48
N PRO A 123 -0.64 -0.21 -10.45
CA PRO A 123 -0.02 0.32 -9.24
C PRO A 123 -0.76 1.52 -8.64
N ASP A 124 -1.20 2.47 -9.46
CA ASP A 124 -1.92 3.67 -8.99
C ASP A 124 -3.22 3.31 -8.28
N ILE A 125 -4.10 2.55 -8.93
CA ILE A 125 -5.39 2.17 -8.35
C ILE A 125 -5.19 1.19 -7.19
N GLY A 126 -4.25 0.25 -7.32
CA GLY A 126 -3.91 -0.70 -6.27
C GLY A 126 -3.44 -0.01 -4.98
N VAL A 127 -2.59 1.02 -5.08
CA VAL A 127 -2.16 1.81 -3.91
C VAL A 127 -3.32 2.62 -3.34
N LYS A 128 -4.18 3.22 -4.17
CA LYS A 128 -5.40 3.91 -3.71
C LYS A 128 -6.31 2.99 -2.92
N THR A 129 -6.56 1.78 -3.41
CA THR A 129 -7.39 0.80 -2.70
C THR A 129 -6.74 0.35 -1.39
N ALA A 130 -5.42 0.17 -1.36
CA ALA A 130 -4.69 -0.17 -0.14
C ALA A 130 -4.75 0.93 0.92
N ILE A 131 -4.61 2.18 0.51
CA ILE A 131 -4.75 3.36 1.39
C ILE A 131 -6.17 3.46 1.96
N LEU A 132 -7.20 3.28 1.12
CA LEU A 132 -8.59 3.27 1.58
C LEU A 132 -8.83 2.16 2.60
N TYR A 133 -8.33 0.95 2.34
CA TYR A 133 -8.40 -0.16 3.28
C TYR A 133 -7.73 0.19 4.61
N TRP A 134 -6.51 0.71 4.56
CA TRP A 134 -5.73 1.12 5.72
C TRP A 134 -6.48 2.13 6.59
N ASN A 135 -7.04 3.16 5.96
CA ASN A 135 -7.78 4.21 6.65
C ASN A 135 -9.14 3.73 7.18
N ASP A 136 -9.88 2.94 6.41
CA ASP A 136 -11.17 2.36 6.83
C ASP A 136 -11.05 1.49 8.09
N HIS A 137 -9.90 0.84 8.28
CA HIS A 137 -9.63 -0.03 9.43
C HIS A 137 -8.85 0.67 10.54
N GLY A 138 -8.54 1.96 10.39
CA GLY A 138 -7.83 2.76 11.38
C GLY A 138 -6.43 2.23 11.71
N LEU A 139 -5.72 1.69 10.71
CA LEU A 139 -4.48 0.94 10.94
C LEU A 139 -3.33 1.82 11.40
N SER A 140 -3.36 3.13 11.10
CA SER A 140 -2.34 4.09 11.55
C SER A 140 -2.22 4.14 13.08
N VAL A 141 -3.33 4.00 13.82
CA VAL A 141 -3.30 4.01 15.30
C VAL A 141 -2.48 2.86 15.88
N TYR A 142 -2.51 1.70 15.23
CA TYR A 142 -1.72 0.52 15.63
C TYR A 142 -0.28 0.63 15.14
N ALA A 143 -0.06 1.20 13.96
CA ALA A 143 1.27 1.48 13.44
C ALA A 143 2.04 2.46 14.36
N ASP A 144 1.38 3.50 14.87
CA ASP A 144 1.97 4.45 15.80
C ASP A 144 2.39 3.81 17.13
N LYS A 145 1.77 2.68 17.50
CA LYS A 145 2.13 1.85 18.67
C LYS A 145 3.07 0.70 18.35
N ASP A 146 3.53 0.61 17.10
CA ASP A 146 4.35 -0.48 16.58
C ASP A 146 3.69 -1.88 16.73
N ASP A 147 2.36 -1.93 16.68
CA ASP A 147 1.57 -3.16 16.90
C ASP A 147 1.30 -3.91 15.57
N ILE A 148 2.30 -4.62 15.09
CA ILE A 148 2.21 -5.45 13.87
C ILE A 148 1.19 -6.58 14.03
N ARG A 149 1.00 -7.10 15.25
CA ARG A 149 0.10 -8.24 15.47
C ARG A 149 -1.35 -7.86 15.24
N THR A 150 -1.79 -6.73 15.79
CA THR A 150 -3.15 -6.23 15.58
C THR A 150 -3.38 -5.84 14.11
N ILE A 151 -2.40 -5.19 13.47
CA ILE A 151 -2.49 -4.87 12.05
C ILE A 151 -2.64 -6.15 11.21
N THR A 152 -1.79 -7.14 11.44
CA THR A 152 -1.87 -8.44 10.75
C THR A 152 -3.24 -9.09 10.92
N LYS A 153 -3.73 -9.17 12.17
CA LYS A 153 -5.05 -9.75 12.46
C LYS A 153 -6.19 -9.04 11.74
N LYS A 154 -6.13 -7.70 11.67
CA LYS A 154 -7.15 -6.90 10.98
C LYS A 154 -7.14 -7.09 9.46
N ILE A 155 -5.97 -7.30 8.86
CA ILE A 155 -5.83 -7.49 7.41
C ILE A 155 -6.15 -8.94 7.02
N ASN A 156 -5.58 -9.91 7.72
CA ASN A 156 -5.64 -11.33 7.36
C ASN A 156 -6.77 -12.11 8.04
N GLY A 157 -7.41 -11.54 9.06
CA GLY A 157 -8.37 -12.25 9.92
C GLY A 157 -7.71 -13.15 10.97
N GLY A 158 -6.40 -13.37 10.89
CA GLY A 158 -5.58 -14.20 11.77
C GLY A 158 -4.14 -13.74 11.78
N TYR A 159 -3.22 -14.69 11.98
CA TYR A 159 -1.78 -14.44 12.07
C TYR A 159 -0.99 -15.12 10.95
N ASN A 160 -1.63 -15.49 9.83
CA ASN A 160 -0.93 -16.06 8.69
C ASN A 160 0.10 -15.06 8.16
N GLY A 161 1.34 -15.55 7.96
CA GLY A 161 2.43 -14.73 7.49
C GLY A 161 2.99 -13.71 8.49
N LEU A 162 2.63 -13.78 9.79
CA LEU A 162 3.09 -12.82 10.80
C LEU A 162 4.61 -12.68 10.82
N ASN A 163 5.36 -13.80 10.78
CA ASN A 163 6.83 -13.76 10.81
C ASN A 163 7.41 -13.05 9.57
N SER A 164 6.83 -13.25 8.39
CA SER A 164 7.21 -12.55 7.18
C SER A 164 6.94 -11.04 7.29
N ARG A 165 5.78 -10.66 7.82
CA ARG A 165 5.41 -9.25 8.03
C ARG A 165 6.33 -8.57 9.06
N ILE A 166 6.71 -9.27 10.13
CA ILE A 166 7.69 -8.78 11.12
C ILE A 166 9.05 -8.57 10.44
N ALA A 167 9.55 -9.55 9.68
CA ALA A 167 10.82 -9.41 8.99
C ALA A 167 10.85 -8.21 8.04
N MET A 168 9.77 -8.01 7.26
CA MET A 168 9.65 -6.86 6.38
C MET A 168 9.52 -5.54 7.14
N LEU A 169 8.83 -5.52 8.29
CA LEU A 169 8.74 -4.35 9.15
C LEU A 169 10.11 -3.94 9.68
N GLU A 170 10.89 -4.87 10.19
CA GLU A 170 12.24 -4.58 10.69
C GLU A 170 13.17 -4.12 9.56
N ASN A 171 13.06 -4.73 8.37
CA ASN A 171 13.76 -4.24 7.20
C ASN A 171 13.37 -2.79 6.86
N ALA A 172 12.06 -2.50 6.83
CA ALA A 172 11.55 -1.17 6.53
C ALA A 172 12.05 -0.13 7.55
N LYS A 173 11.97 -0.43 8.85
CA LYS A 173 12.49 0.45 9.90
C LYS A 173 13.97 0.76 9.73
N ARG A 174 14.77 -0.21 9.28
CA ARG A 174 16.20 -0.06 9.07
C ARG A 174 16.52 0.83 7.86
N VAL A 175 15.79 0.68 6.74
CA VAL A 175 16.12 1.33 5.47
C VAL A 175 15.42 2.68 5.28
N LEU A 176 14.28 2.91 5.93
CA LEU A 176 13.57 4.19 5.84
C LEU A 176 14.35 5.31 6.53
N LYS A 177 14.83 6.24 5.71
CA LYS A 177 15.46 7.49 6.18
C LYS A 177 14.54 8.65 5.78
N PRO A 178 14.22 9.56 6.71
CA PRO A 178 13.50 10.77 6.34
C PRO A 178 14.35 11.55 5.33
N MET A 179 13.71 12.20 4.36
CA MET A 179 14.39 13.20 3.55
C MET A 179 14.96 14.27 4.49
N LYS A 180 16.25 14.47 4.45
CA LYS A 180 16.80 15.73 4.95
C LYS A 180 16.25 16.79 4.01
N VAL A 181 15.43 17.70 4.53
CA VAL A 181 15.24 18.99 3.89
C VAL A 181 16.67 19.52 3.80
N ALA A 182 17.19 19.72 2.58
CA ALA A 182 18.44 20.45 2.44
C ALA A 182 18.21 21.73 3.24
N GLU A 183 19.04 21.98 4.26
CA GLU A 183 19.10 23.31 4.87
C GLU A 183 19.40 24.23 3.70
N VAL A 184 18.39 25.00 3.30
CA VAL A 184 18.57 26.02 2.29
C VAL A 184 19.50 26.99 3.00
N ASP A 185 20.75 26.99 2.57
CA ASP A 185 21.72 27.96 3.06
C ASP A 185 21.21 29.35 2.63
N LEU A 186 20.51 30.00 3.55
CA LEU A 186 19.90 31.30 3.32
C LEU A 186 20.93 32.34 2.91
N ASP A 187 22.23 32.11 3.27
CA ASP A 187 23.34 32.98 2.88
C ASP A 187 23.68 32.85 1.38
N LEU A 188 23.21 31.78 0.71
CA LEU A 188 23.33 31.60 -0.75
C LEU A 188 22.11 32.11 -1.54
N ILE A 189 21.06 32.55 -0.86
CA ILE A 189 19.91 33.13 -1.54
C ILE A 189 20.11 34.62 -1.70
N ASP A 190 20.12 35.10 -2.95
CA ASP A 190 20.09 36.52 -3.26
C ASP A 190 18.91 37.17 -2.52
N PRO A 191 19.14 38.16 -1.63
CA PRO A 191 18.11 38.82 -0.81
C PRO A 191 16.92 39.33 -1.63
N ARG A 192 17.09 39.56 -2.93
CA ARG A 192 16.03 40.05 -3.83
C ARG A 192 14.94 39.01 -4.11
N TYR A 193 15.19 37.71 -3.82
CA TYR A 193 14.27 36.60 -4.00
C TYR A 193 13.65 36.06 -2.70
N ILE A 194 13.94 36.73 -1.56
CA ILE A 194 13.31 36.38 -0.29
C ILE A 194 11.90 37.07 -0.27
N PRO A 195 10.80 36.32 -0.19
CA PRO A 195 9.48 36.94 -0.03
C PRO A 195 9.44 37.79 1.26
N LYS A 196 8.87 38.98 1.18
CA LYS A 196 8.80 39.93 2.29
C LYS A 196 8.08 39.40 3.53
N ASP A 197 7.33 38.33 3.39
CA ASP A 197 6.56 37.68 4.47
C ASP A 197 7.42 36.72 5.33
N PHE A 198 8.71 36.56 5.02
CA PHE A 198 9.71 35.77 5.76
C PHE A 198 10.87 36.62 6.36
N ALA A 199 10.74 37.93 6.36
CA ALA A 199 11.74 38.83 6.97
C ALA A 199 11.33 39.27 8.38
#